data_5fdbccd21ea6c520cb53c6243b0103a5
#
_entry.id   5fdbccd21ea6c520cb53c6243b0103a5
#
_cell.length_a   1.000
_cell.length_b   1.000
_cell.length_c   1.000
_cell.angle_alpha   90.00
_cell.angle_beta   90.00
_cell.angle_gamma   90.00
#
_symmetry.space_group_name_H-M   'P 1'
#
loop_
_entity.id
_entity.type
_entity.pdbx_description
1 polymer ?
#
loop_
_entity_poly.entity_id
_entity_poly.type
_entity_poly.pdbx_seq_one_letter_code
_entity_poly.pdbx_strand_id
1 'polypeptide(L)'
;HVQFYDWMYRHEQLLPPQEDFTDLMGRSLSLRVVKEKIALCKKCGMRPIAYGAVYAASHAFYHDHPDWALCSGTGEPYDFIGKLKIMGLSGELPWRRHIVGQYAQAVSLGFEGIHIDTYGCPKWGETHYQGIKRAEQLEREFPGVIADTRRILAQKGHGDAVLVFNNVGNWPVDTVASAPLDAIYIEVWNPYDRFGDLGEIIEDAKRCAPGKPVVLAAYIRPYLDGAVSEGQEAALLTMAA
;
A
#
# COMPACT_ATOMS: atom_id res chain seq x y z
N HIS A 1 -2.27 8.93 -13.83
CA HIS A 1 -2.16 7.58 -13.28
C HIS A 1 -3.54 7.06 -12.89
N VAL A 2 -3.76 5.76 -12.99
CA VAL A 2 -4.98 5.08 -12.53
C VAL A 2 -4.57 3.98 -11.57
N GLN A 3 -5.06 4.03 -10.35
CA GLN A 3 -4.79 3.04 -9.33
C GLN A 3 -5.87 1.96 -9.36
N PHE A 4 -5.43 0.71 -9.41
CA PHE A 4 -6.28 -0.46 -9.35
C PHE A 4 -6.32 -0.98 -7.92
N TYR A 5 -7.40 -0.69 -7.22
CA TYR A 5 -7.71 -1.30 -5.93
C TYR A 5 -8.35 -2.66 -6.12
N ASP A 6 -8.17 -3.56 -5.16
CA ASP A 6 -8.89 -4.84 -5.06
C ASP A 6 -8.93 -5.66 -6.37
N TRP A 7 -7.84 -5.64 -7.12
CA TRP A 7 -7.70 -6.37 -8.39
C TRP A 7 -7.10 -7.75 -8.22
N MET A 8 -6.45 -8.02 -7.08
CA MET A 8 -5.61 -9.19 -6.79
C MET A 8 -6.41 -10.33 -6.18
N TYR A 9 -5.82 -11.54 -6.23
CA TYR A 9 -6.39 -12.74 -5.63
C TYR A 9 -6.31 -12.71 -4.10
N ARG A 10 -5.11 -12.50 -3.55
CA ARG A 10 -4.80 -12.40 -2.13
C ARG A 10 -3.74 -11.32 -1.92
N HIS A 11 -3.54 -10.90 -0.68
CA HIS A 11 -2.49 -9.94 -0.36
C HIS A 11 -1.09 -10.55 -0.49
N GLU A 12 -0.94 -11.83 -0.09
CA GLU A 12 0.30 -12.61 -0.21
C GLU A 12 0.51 -13.21 -1.59
N GLN A 13 -0.50 -13.27 -2.40
CA GLN A 13 -0.45 -13.81 -3.77
C GLN A 13 -1.29 -12.92 -4.69
N LEU A 14 -0.66 -11.93 -5.31
CA LEU A 14 -1.39 -10.96 -6.11
C LEU A 14 -2.02 -11.58 -7.37
N LEU A 15 -1.26 -12.42 -8.08
CA LEU A 15 -1.78 -13.10 -9.26
C LEU A 15 -2.60 -14.34 -8.89
N PRO A 16 -3.81 -14.49 -9.44
CA PRO A 16 -4.65 -15.64 -9.18
C PRO A 16 -4.11 -16.92 -9.86
N PRO A 17 -4.44 -18.10 -9.33
CA PRO A 17 -4.07 -19.37 -9.93
C PRO A 17 -4.83 -19.69 -11.22
N GLN A 18 -5.95 -19.02 -11.46
CA GLN A 18 -6.82 -19.21 -12.64
C GLN A 18 -7.42 -17.87 -13.08
N GLU A 19 -7.98 -17.85 -14.29
CA GLU A 19 -8.45 -16.60 -14.89
C GLU A 19 -9.64 -15.98 -14.13
N ASP A 20 -10.64 -16.76 -13.80
CA ASP A 20 -11.76 -16.32 -12.96
C ASP A 20 -11.53 -16.80 -11.54
N PHE A 21 -11.65 -15.90 -10.57
CA PHE A 21 -11.31 -16.17 -9.19
C PHE A 21 -12.19 -15.38 -8.21
N THR A 22 -12.21 -15.86 -6.98
CA THR A 22 -12.83 -15.14 -5.85
C THR A 22 -11.75 -14.57 -4.96
N ASP A 23 -11.80 -13.26 -4.70
CA ASP A 23 -10.85 -12.60 -3.82
C ASP A 23 -11.09 -12.93 -2.33
N LEU A 24 -10.26 -12.34 -1.45
CA LEU A 24 -10.37 -12.56 0.00
C LEU A 24 -11.71 -12.05 0.58
N MET A 25 -12.33 -11.06 -0.05
CA MET A 25 -13.61 -10.47 0.38
C MET A 25 -14.84 -11.20 -0.19
N GLY A 26 -14.63 -12.27 -0.98
CA GLY A 26 -15.70 -13.04 -1.58
C GLY A 26 -16.24 -12.48 -2.90
N ARG A 27 -15.52 -11.52 -3.53
CA ARG A 27 -15.94 -10.94 -4.80
C ARG A 27 -15.43 -11.78 -5.97
N SER A 28 -16.29 -11.98 -6.98
CA SER A 28 -15.90 -12.64 -8.22
C SER A 28 -15.18 -11.66 -9.14
N LEU A 29 -13.97 -12.02 -9.54
CA LEU A 29 -13.08 -11.22 -10.38
C LEU A 29 -12.56 -12.05 -11.55
N SER A 30 -12.09 -11.36 -12.61
CA SER A 30 -11.47 -11.98 -13.77
C SER A 30 -10.15 -11.31 -14.12
N LEU A 31 -9.08 -12.10 -14.21
CA LEU A 31 -7.77 -11.61 -14.61
C LEU A 31 -7.77 -11.09 -16.06
N ARG A 32 -8.61 -11.67 -16.93
CA ARG A 32 -8.81 -11.17 -18.30
C ARG A 32 -9.32 -9.73 -18.28
N VAL A 33 -10.35 -9.45 -17.46
CA VAL A 33 -10.90 -8.09 -17.33
C VAL A 33 -9.85 -7.12 -16.77
N VAL A 34 -9.03 -7.55 -15.79
CA VAL A 34 -7.93 -6.74 -15.27
C VAL A 34 -6.94 -6.38 -16.39
N LYS A 35 -6.52 -7.36 -17.20
CA LYS A 35 -5.60 -7.15 -18.34
C LYS A 35 -6.21 -6.21 -19.39
N GLU A 36 -7.49 -6.36 -19.71
CA GLU A 36 -8.20 -5.47 -20.64
C GLU A 36 -8.22 -4.03 -20.12
N LYS A 37 -8.50 -3.82 -18.85
CA LYS A 37 -8.46 -2.50 -18.20
C LYS A 37 -7.05 -1.89 -18.21
N ILE A 38 -6.01 -2.67 -17.94
CA ILE A 38 -4.61 -2.25 -18.04
C ILE A 38 -4.30 -1.76 -19.46
N ALA A 39 -4.66 -2.56 -20.47
CA ALA A 39 -4.44 -2.22 -21.87
C ALA A 39 -5.20 -0.93 -22.28
N LEU A 40 -6.45 -0.78 -21.80
CA LEU A 40 -7.24 0.42 -22.05
C LEU A 40 -6.62 1.66 -21.42
N CYS A 41 -6.15 1.58 -20.16
CA CYS A 41 -5.44 2.69 -19.52
C CYS A 41 -4.23 3.14 -20.37
N LYS A 42 -3.39 2.21 -20.80
CA LYS A 42 -2.24 2.51 -21.66
C LYS A 42 -2.62 3.14 -22.98
N LYS A 43 -3.66 2.61 -23.63
CA LYS A 43 -4.21 3.18 -24.88
C LYS A 43 -4.67 4.64 -24.71
N CYS A 44 -5.17 4.98 -23.51
CA CYS A 44 -5.58 6.34 -23.16
C CYS A 44 -4.44 7.22 -22.60
N GLY A 45 -3.18 6.79 -22.69
CA GLY A 45 -2.01 7.52 -22.17
C GLY A 45 -1.94 7.56 -20.63
N MET A 46 -2.67 6.69 -19.93
CA MET A 46 -2.67 6.61 -18.47
C MET A 46 -1.79 5.46 -18.00
N ARG A 47 -1.06 5.66 -16.92
CA ARG A 47 -0.24 4.61 -16.30
C ARG A 47 -1.07 3.83 -15.26
N PRO A 48 -1.29 2.52 -15.44
CA PRO A 48 -1.99 1.67 -14.46
C PRO A 48 -1.05 1.32 -13.31
N ILE A 49 -1.48 1.59 -12.06
CA ILE A 49 -0.74 1.33 -10.83
C ILE A 49 -1.45 0.23 -10.05
N ALA A 50 -0.73 -0.82 -9.68
CA ALA A 50 -1.28 -1.91 -8.89
C ALA A 50 -1.26 -1.58 -7.40
N TYR A 51 -2.36 -1.79 -6.71
CA TYR A 51 -2.41 -1.84 -5.26
C TYR A 51 -1.75 -3.14 -4.76
N GLY A 52 -1.00 -3.05 -3.66
CA GLY A 52 -0.46 -4.20 -2.94
C GLY A 52 -0.18 -3.84 -1.49
N ALA A 53 -0.84 -4.53 -0.54
CA ALA A 53 -0.56 -4.35 0.88
C ALA A 53 0.84 -4.87 1.22
N VAL A 54 1.55 -4.18 2.14
CA VAL A 54 2.96 -4.48 2.41
C VAL A 54 3.16 -5.60 3.43
N TYR A 55 2.24 -5.77 4.35
CA TYR A 55 2.41 -6.68 5.50
C TYR A 55 1.19 -7.54 5.83
N ALA A 56 0.24 -7.68 4.91
CA ALA A 56 -0.96 -8.46 5.18
C ALA A 56 -0.94 -9.79 4.44
N ALA A 57 -1.27 -10.85 5.14
CA ALA A 57 -1.43 -12.20 4.59
C ALA A 57 -2.72 -12.84 5.09
N SER A 58 -3.33 -13.71 4.27
CA SER A 58 -4.50 -14.50 4.69
C SER A 58 -4.18 -15.41 5.88
N HIS A 59 -5.21 -15.83 6.61
CA HIS A 59 -5.05 -16.78 7.69
C HIS A 59 -4.46 -18.12 7.20
N ALA A 60 -4.78 -18.54 5.97
CA ALA A 60 -4.22 -19.75 5.38
C ALA A 60 -2.68 -19.61 5.21
N PHE A 61 -2.24 -18.51 4.64
CA PHE A 61 -0.79 -18.26 4.48
C PHE A 61 -0.07 -18.16 5.83
N TYR A 62 -0.69 -17.47 6.79
CA TYR A 62 -0.15 -17.40 8.15
C TYR A 62 -0.01 -18.77 8.79
N HIS A 63 -0.99 -19.67 8.59
CA HIS A 63 -0.93 -21.03 9.14
C HIS A 63 0.31 -21.79 8.63
N ASP A 64 0.69 -21.57 7.37
CA ASP A 64 1.88 -22.21 6.78
C ASP A 64 3.19 -21.51 7.18
N HIS A 65 3.14 -20.25 7.63
CA HIS A 65 4.30 -19.43 7.96
C HIS A 65 4.09 -18.62 9.27
N PRO A 66 3.76 -19.27 10.38
CA PRO A 66 3.39 -18.57 11.61
C PRO A 66 4.57 -17.77 12.22
N ASP A 67 5.80 -18.20 11.98
CA ASP A 67 7.02 -17.55 12.43
C ASP A 67 7.42 -16.29 11.65
N TRP A 68 6.68 -15.95 10.58
CA TRP A 68 6.85 -14.69 9.84
C TRP A 68 5.94 -13.58 10.36
N ALA A 69 4.99 -13.90 11.22
CA ALA A 69 4.01 -12.94 11.70
C ALA A 69 4.62 -11.92 12.67
N LEU A 70 4.07 -10.72 12.61
CA LEU A 70 4.28 -9.69 13.62
C LEU A 70 3.31 -9.91 14.77
N CYS A 71 3.84 -10.03 15.97
CA CYS A 71 3.09 -10.29 17.19
C CYS A 71 3.09 -9.07 18.12
N SER A 72 2.09 -9.01 18.98
CA SER A 72 2.07 -8.08 20.12
C SER A 72 3.15 -8.45 21.17
N GLY A 73 3.35 -7.58 22.14
CA GLY A 73 4.24 -7.87 23.28
C GLY A 73 3.81 -9.07 24.14
N THR A 74 2.58 -9.56 23.99
CA THR A 74 2.07 -10.79 24.63
C THR A 74 2.31 -12.03 23.78
N GLY A 75 2.88 -11.90 22.59
CA GLY A 75 3.15 -12.99 21.66
C GLY A 75 2.00 -13.35 20.74
N GLU A 76 0.86 -12.63 20.80
CA GLU A 76 -0.28 -12.88 19.93
C GLU A 76 -0.07 -12.21 18.57
N PRO A 77 -0.26 -12.92 17.44
CA PRO A 77 -0.15 -12.34 16.10
C PRO A 77 -1.23 -11.30 15.86
N TYR A 78 -0.84 -10.14 15.34
CA TYR A 78 -1.80 -9.11 15.00
C TYR A 78 -2.78 -9.60 13.93
N ASP A 79 -4.07 -9.35 14.18
CA ASP A 79 -5.15 -9.64 13.25
C ASP A 79 -5.72 -8.35 12.68
N PHE A 80 -6.03 -8.35 11.39
CA PHE A 80 -6.68 -7.22 10.73
C PHE A 80 -8.00 -7.69 10.11
N ILE A 81 -9.10 -7.06 10.51
CA ILE A 81 -10.49 -7.29 10.05
C ILE A 81 -10.96 -8.76 10.16
N GLY A 82 -10.34 -9.59 11.01
CA GLY A 82 -10.69 -11.00 11.15
C GLY A 82 -10.40 -11.88 9.92
N LYS A 83 -9.61 -11.39 8.96
CA LYS A 83 -9.30 -12.09 7.71
C LYS A 83 -7.81 -12.14 7.37
N LEU A 84 -7.03 -11.24 7.96
CA LEU A 84 -5.63 -11.05 7.62
C LEU A 84 -4.78 -11.09 8.88
N LYS A 85 -3.58 -11.63 8.76
CA LYS A 85 -2.51 -11.50 9.76
C LYS A 85 -1.47 -10.52 9.28
N ILE A 86 -0.91 -9.77 10.23
CA ILE A 86 0.19 -8.84 9.93
C ILE A 86 1.51 -9.61 9.97
N MET A 87 2.32 -9.43 8.94
CA MET A 87 3.62 -10.07 8.78
C MET A 87 4.73 -9.09 9.11
N GLY A 88 5.83 -9.59 9.69
CA GLY A 88 7.01 -8.77 9.97
C GLY A 88 7.74 -8.35 8.69
N LEU A 89 8.44 -7.23 8.73
CA LEU A 89 9.07 -6.59 7.56
C LEU A 89 10.60 -6.54 7.64
N SER A 90 11.19 -7.02 8.73
CA SER A 90 12.65 -7.08 8.87
C SER A 90 13.30 -7.74 7.65
N GLY A 91 14.44 -7.21 7.21
CA GLY A 91 15.16 -7.73 6.05
C GLY A 91 15.59 -9.20 6.15
N GLU A 92 15.58 -9.75 7.33
CA GLU A 92 15.90 -11.16 7.60
C GLU A 92 14.70 -12.09 7.42
N LEU A 93 13.47 -11.54 7.46
CA LEU A 93 12.26 -12.32 7.28
C LEU A 93 12.01 -12.67 5.81
N PRO A 94 11.66 -13.91 5.50
CA PRO A 94 11.33 -14.31 4.14
C PRO A 94 10.13 -13.56 3.58
N TRP A 95 9.20 -13.09 4.42
CA TRP A 95 8.05 -12.31 4.01
C TRP A 95 8.42 -11.08 3.17
N ARG A 96 9.42 -10.31 3.60
CA ARG A 96 9.86 -9.12 2.86
C ARG A 96 10.26 -9.45 1.42
N ARG A 97 11.03 -10.52 1.21
CA ARG A 97 11.40 -11.00 -0.13
C ARG A 97 10.19 -11.49 -0.91
N HIS A 98 9.30 -12.20 -0.23
CA HIS A 98 8.08 -12.75 -0.81
C HIS A 98 7.20 -11.63 -1.38
N ILE A 99 6.85 -10.61 -0.58
CA ILE A 99 5.95 -9.55 -1.01
C ILE A 99 6.54 -8.66 -2.11
N VAL A 100 7.84 -8.35 -2.03
CA VAL A 100 8.55 -7.63 -3.10
C VAL A 100 8.53 -8.44 -4.42
N GLY A 101 8.62 -9.76 -4.32
CA GLY A 101 8.46 -10.67 -5.46
C GLY A 101 7.07 -10.60 -6.08
N GLN A 102 6.02 -10.47 -5.27
CA GLN A 102 4.63 -10.31 -5.74
C GLN A 102 4.44 -8.97 -6.49
N TYR A 103 5.03 -7.89 -6.00
CA TYR A 103 5.01 -6.60 -6.70
C TYR A 103 5.66 -6.68 -8.08
N ALA A 104 6.80 -7.37 -8.18
CA ALA A 104 7.45 -7.59 -9.47
C ALA A 104 6.61 -8.42 -10.44
N GLN A 105 5.84 -9.40 -9.95
CA GLN A 105 4.88 -10.15 -10.78
C GLN A 105 3.74 -9.26 -11.29
N ALA A 106 3.21 -8.36 -10.45
CA ALA A 106 2.17 -7.41 -10.87
C ALA A 106 2.66 -6.50 -12.01
N VAL A 107 3.87 -5.94 -11.87
CA VAL A 107 4.45 -5.11 -12.95
C VAL A 107 4.71 -5.95 -14.22
N SER A 108 5.17 -7.18 -14.08
CA SER A 108 5.35 -8.11 -15.23
C SER A 108 4.03 -8.48 -15.89
N LEU A 109 2.89 -8.43 -15.20
CA LEU A 109 1.56 -8.61 -15.77
C LEU A 109 1.16 -7.46 -16.71
N GLY A 110 1.74 -6.28 -16.52
CA GLY A 110 1.50 -5.11 -17.34
C GLY A 110 1.19 -3.83 -16.60
N PHE A 111 1.13 -3.84 -15.26
CA PHE A 111 1.09 -2.61 -14.49
C PHE A 111 2.38 -1.80 -14.69
N GLU A 112 2.28 -0.49 -14.54
CA GLU A 112 3.42 0.43 -14.68
C GLU A 112 3.83 1.06 -13.36
N GLY A 113 3.41 0.48 -12.26
CA GLY A 113 3.79 0.91 -10.92
C GLY A 113 3.09 0.12 -9.83
N ILE A 114 3.52 0.38 -8.60
CA ILE A 114 2.97 -0.21 -7.38
C ILE A 114 2.61 0.90 -6.40
N HIS A 115 1.40 0.80 -5.87
CA HIS A 115 0.98 1.47 -4.66
C HIS A 115 1.17 0.50 -3.50
N ILE A 116 2.22 0.73 -2.72
CA ILE A 116 2.52 -0.04 -1.52
C ILE A 116 1.64 0.49 -0.40
N ASP A 117 0.65 -0.30 0.01
CA ASP A 117 -0.33 0.13 1.00
C ASP A 117 0.00 -0.37 2.41
N THR A 118 -0.31 0.46 3.39
CA THR A 118 -0.28 0.14 4.81
C THR A 118 -1.63 0.47 5.45
N TYR A 119 -1.86 -0.06 6.66
CA TYR A 119 -3.09 0.24 7.41
C TYR A 119 -2.86 1.24 8.55
N GLY A 120 -1.65 1.82 8.65
CA GLY A 120 -1.29 2.75 9.70
C GLY A 120 -1.13 2.13 11.10
N CYS A 121 -1.45 0.84 11.23
CA CYS A 121 -1.32 0.05 12.45
C CYS A 121 -1.11 -1.44 12.13
N PRO A 122 -0.42 -2.23 13.04
CA PRO A 122 0.31 -1.73 14.20
C PRO A 122 1.51 -0.89 13.77
N LYS A 123 2.11 -0.11 14.70
CA LYS A 123 3.35 0.65 14.43
C LYS A 123 4.61 -0.09 14.85
N TRP A 124 4.45 -1.07 15.74
CA TRP A 124 5.53 -1.91 16.24
C TRP A 124 5.00 -3.29 16.63
N GLY A 125 5.90 -4.24 16.78
CA GLY A 125 5.60 -5.58 17.26
C GLY A 125 6.87 -6.39 17.45
N GLU A 126 6.71 -7.69 17.60
CA GLU A 126 7.80 -8.63 17.76
C GLU A 126 7.65 -9.77 16.76
N THR A 127 8.75 -10.23 16.20
CA THR A 127 8.79 -11.43 15.36
C THR A 127 9.58 -12.53 16.06
N HIS A 128 9.24 -13.79 15.75
CA HIS A 128 9.83 -14.97 16.39
C HIS A 128 10.40 -15.93 15.34
N TYR A 129 11.19 -15.38 14.41
CA TYR A 129 11.71 -16.16 13.29
C TYR A 129 12.91 -17.03 13.70
N GLN A 130 12.83 -18.32 13.38
CA GLN A 130 13.87 -19.31 13.71
C GLN A 130 14.26 -19.34 15.20
N GLY A 131 13.30 -19.13 16.09
CA GLY A 131 13.53 -19.09 17.53
C GLY A 131 14.16 -17.80 18.04
N ILE A 132 14.42 -16.83 17.18
CA ILE A 132 14.97 -15.53 17.54
C ILE A 132 13.84 -14.52 17.67
N LYS A 133 13.71 -13.97 18.87
CA LYS A 133 12.77 -12.88 19.16
C LYS A 133 13.38 -11.53 18.79
N ARG A 134 12.67 -10.72 18.00
CA ARG A 134 13.09 -9.38 17.60
C ARG A 134 11.95 -8.39 17.70
N ALA A 135 12.23 -7.23 18.25
CA ALA A 135 11.31 -6.09 18.18
C ALA A 135 11.46 -5.40 16.82
N GLU A 136 10.35 -5.13 16.16
CA GLU A 136 10.29 -4.38 14.91
C GLU A 136 9.52 -3.05 15.11
N GLN A 137 10.11 -1.97 14.68
CA GLN A 137 9.45 -0.67 14.48
C GLN A 137 9.19 -0.52 12.98
N LEU A 138 7.94 -0.65 12.55
CA LEU A 138 7.61 -0.77 11.12
C LEU A 138 8.06 0.45 10.30
N GLU A 139 8.03 1.64 10.89
CA GLU A 139 8.53 2.85 10.23
C GLU A 139 10.00 2.76 9.80
N ARG A 140 10.82 1.96 10.51
CA ARG A 140 12.23 1.74 10.16
C ARG A 140 12.42 0.70 9.08
N GLU A 141 11.44 -0.18 8.90
CA GLU A 141 11.50 -1.26 7.91
C GLU A 141 10.98 -0.83 6.53
N PHE A 142 9.99 0.06 6.48
CA PHE A 142 9.39 0.50 5.22
C PHE A 142 10.38 1.07 4.19
N PRO A 143 11.35 1.93 4.55
CA PRO A 143 12.33 2.40 3.57
C PRO A 143 13.11 1.28 2.89
N GLY A 144 13.43 0.23 3.65
CA GLY A 144 14.10 -0.94 3.12
C GLY A 144 13.22 -1.75 2.17
N VAL A 145 11.93 -1.93 2.46
CA VAL A 145 10.98 -2.59 1.55
C VAL A 145 10.83 -1.81 0.24
N ILE A 146 10.73 -0.48 0.32
CA ILE A 146 10.65 0.40 -0.85
C ILE A 146 11.92 0.29 -1.71
N ALA A 147 13.09 0.33 -1.08
CA ALA A 147 14.38 0.18 -1.78
C ALA A 147 14.51 -1.20 -2.44
N ASP A 148 14.12 -2.28 -1.75
CA ASP A 148 14.13 -3.63 -2.33
C ASP A 148 13.15 -3.76 -3.49
N THR A 149 11.97 -3.13 -3.39
CA THR A 149 11.00 -3.09 -4.50
C THR A 149 11.60 -2.39 -5.72
N ARG A 150 12.18 -1.21 -5.55
CA ARG A 150 12.85 -0.47 -6.64
C ARG A 150 13.96 -1.31 -7.27
N ARG A 151 14.78 -1.94 -6.45
CA ARG A 151 15.89 -2.77 -6.90
C ARG A 151 15.43 -3.98 -7.73
N ILE A 152 14.43 -4.72 -7.26
CA ILE A 152 13.94 -5.91 -7.98
C ILE A 152 13.25 -5.53 -9.29
N LEU A 153 12.50 -4.42 -9.29
CA LEU A 153 11.88 -3.91 -10.51
C LEU A 153 12.94 -3.52 -11.55
N ALA A 154 13.99 -2.82 -11.15
CA ALA A 154 15.10 -2.46 -12.05
C ALA A 154 15.81 -3.71 -12.61
N GLN A 155 16.08 -4.71 -11.77
CA GLN A 155 16.66 -5.98 -12.18
C GLN A 155 15.82 -6.74 -13.21
N LYS A 156 14.51 -6.56 -13.19
CA LYS A 156 13.56 -7.16 -14.15
C LYS A 156 13.26 -6.28 -15.36
N GLY A 157 13.98 -5.18 -15.53
CA GLY A 157 13.79 -4.26 -16.66
C GLY A 157 12.64 -3.25 -16.49
N HIS A 158 12.13 -3.08 -15.27
CA HIS A 158 11.04 -2.18 -14.93
C HIS A 158 11.50 -1.03 -14.02
N GLY A 159 12.68 -0.49 -14.25
CA GLY A 159 13.27 0.55 -13.40
C GLY A 159 12.50 1.88 -13.40
N ASP A 160 11.68 2.12 -14.42
CA ASP A 160 10.80 3.29 -14.59
C ASP A 160 9.40 3.11 -13.95
N ALA A 161 9.12 1.95 -13.35
CA ALA A 161 7.85 1.69 -12.69
C ALA A 161 7.62 2.69 -11.54
N VAL A 162 6.43 3.28 -11.47
CA VAL A 162 6.06 4.25 -10.44
C VAL A 162 5.90 3.56 -9.10
N LEU A 163 6.54 4.09 -8.06
CA LEU A 163 6.35 3.63 -6.70
C LEU A 163 5.76 4.74 -5.85
N VAL A 164 4.63 4.45 -5.21
CA VAL A 164 4.05 5.26 -4.15
C VAL A 164 3.84 4.40 -2.91
N PHE A 165 3.92 5.02 -1.74
CA PHE A 165 3.73 4.36 -0.47
C PHE A 165 2.67 5.13 0.32
N ASN A 166 1.69 4.41 0.88
CA ASN A 166 0.61 5.02 1.64
C ASN A 166 1.05 5.38 3.06
N ASN A 167 1.09 6.68 3.35
CA ASN A 167 1.31 7.23 4.68
C ASN A 167 -0.05 7.48 5.34
N VAL A 168 -0.56 6.49 6.06
CA VAL A 168 -1.88 6.55 6.70
C VAL A 168 -1.85 7.52 7.90
N GLY A 169 -2.69 8.57 7.85
CA GLY A 169 -2.67 9.61 8.88
C GLY A 169 -1.33 10.35 8.96
N ASN A 170 -0.67 10.59 7.82
CA ASN A 170 0.65 11.24 7.71
C ASN A 170 1.82 10.45 8.33
N TRP A 171 1.61 9.19 8.74
CA TRP A 171 2.66 8.33 9.28
C TRP A 171 3.05 7.23 8.29
N PRO A 172 4.33 6.93 8.11
CA PRO A 172 5.54 7.56 8.65
C PRO A 172 6.28 8.40 7.58
N VAL A 173 5.70 9.50 7.17
CA VAL A 173 6.20 10.33 6.05
C VAL A 173 7.67 10.74 6.23
N ASP A 174 8.08 11.06 7.43
CA ASP A 174 9.43 11.48 7.78
C ASP A 174 10.50 10.42 7.49
N THR A 175 10.19 9.15 7.71
CA THR A 175 11.13 8.05 7.47
C THR A 175 11.13 7.58 6.03
N VAL A 176 9.96 7.53 5.35
CA VAL A 176 9.87 7.01 3.97
C VAL A 176 10.11 8.05 2.90
N ALA A 177 10.07 9.34 3.24
CA ALA A 177 10.21 10.43 2.27
C ALA A 177 11.54 10.38 1.50
N SER A 178 12.64 9.95 2.14
CA SER A 178 13.95 9.78 1.52
C SER A 178 14.09 8.51 0.67
N ALA A 179 13.18 7.55 0.81
CA ALA A 179 13.19 6.30 0.04
C ALA A 179 12.92 6.57 -1.47
N PRO A 180 13.27 5.65 -2.38
CA PRO A 180 13.14 5.84 -3.83
C PRO A 180 11.68 5.75 -4.31
N LEU A 181 10.82 6.62 -3.79
CA LEU A 181 9.43 6.86 -4.18
C LEU A 181 9.35 7.95 -5.25
N ASP A 182 8.35 7.87 -6.13
CA ASP A 182 8.09 8.89 -7.15
C ASP A 182 7.16 9.99 -6.67
N ALA A 183 6.35 9.71 -5.65
CA ALA A 183 5.49 10.69 -4.99
C ALA A 183 5.30 10.33 -3.52
N ILE A 184 5.00 11.31 -2.69
CA ILE A 184 4.54 11.12 -1.32
C ILE A 184 3.01 11.02 -1.37
N TYR A 185 2.49 9.84 -1.04
CA TYR A 185 1.06 9.60 -0.97
C TYR A 185 0.62 9.54 0.48
N ILE A 186 -0.41 10.28 0.85
CA ILE A 186 -0.89 10.39 2.22
C ILE A 186 -2.40 10.15 2.23
N GLU A 187 -2.82 9.15 2.97
CA GLU A 187 -4.22 8.90 3.25
C GLU A 187 -4.62 9.70 4.49
N VAL A 188 -5.52 10.67 4.29
CA VAL A 188 -5.87 11.64 5.34
C VAL A 188 -6.93 11.06 6.27
N TRP A 189 -6.55 10.85 7.53
CA TRP A 189 -7.39 10.36 8.62
C TRP A 189 -7.29 11.26 9.85
N ASN A 190 -8.16 11.06 10.84
CA ASN A 190 -8.04 11.75 12.11
C ASN A 190 -6.59 11.73 12.65
N PRO A 191 -6.11 12.87 13.20
CA PRO A 191 -6.86 14.06 13.61
C PRO A 191 -7.04 15.16 12.54
N TYR A 192 -6.70 14.89 11.30
CA TYR A 192 -6.73 15.85 10.18
C TYR A 192 -8.13 15.91 9.58
N ASP A 193 -9.02 16.68 10.19
CA ASP A 193 -10.44 16.77 9.80
C ASP A 193 -10.87 18.14 9.27
N ARG A 194 -9.93 19.09 9.14
CA ARG A 194 -10.14 20.45 8.66
C ARG A 194 -9.38 20.71 7.37
N PHE A 195 -9.89 21.60 6.52
CA PHE A 195 -9.18 22.01 5.29
C PHE A 195 -7.79 22.60 5.57
N GLY A 196 -7.61 23.34 6.68
CA GLY A 196 -6.31 23.86 7.09
C GLY A 196 -5.27 22.76 7.31
N ASP A 197 -5.69 21.61 7.83
CA ASP A 197 -4.80 20.48 8.11
C ASP A 197 -4.18 19.91 6.82
N LEU A 198 -4.89 20.02 5.68
CA LEU A 198 -4.37 19.57 4.37
C LEU A 198 -3.13 20.37 3.96
N GLY A 199 -3.15 21.71 4.22
CA GLY A 199 -2.00 22.56 3.98
C GLY A 199 -0.80 22.17 4.83
N GLU A 200 -1.02 21.94 6.11
CA GLU A 200 0.03 21.50 7.06
C GLU A 200 0.66 20.16 6.65
N ILE A 201 -0.16 19.18 6.28
CA ILE A 201 0.30 17.86 5.80
C ILE A 201 1.15 18.00 4.53
N ILE A 202 0.73 18.85 3.57
CA ILE A 202 1.49 19.10 2.34
C ILE A 202 2.83 19.76 2.65
N GLU A 203 2.85 20.75 3.54
CA GLU A 203 4.09 21.45 3.94
C GLU A 203 5.04 20.50 4.66
N ASP A 204 4.54 19.64 5.54
CA ASP A 204 5.32 18.60 6.21
C ASP A 204 5.94 17.64 5.19
N ALA A 205 5.14 17.10 4.28
CA ALA A 205 5.61 16.21 3.24
C ALA A 205 6.67 16.86 2.34
N LYS A 206 6.48 18.12 1.96
CA LYS A 206 7.45 18.90 1.17
C LYS A 206 8.76 19.18 1.93
N ARG A 207 8.70 19.37 3.26
CA ARG A 207 9.92 19.49 4.07
C ARG A 207 10.70 18.18 4.10
N CYS A 208 10.00 17.05 4.25
CA CYS A 208 10.63 15.72 4.30
C CYS A 208 11.18 15.28 2.94
N ALA A 209 10.53 15.66 1.83
CA ALA A 209 10.90 15.28 0.47
C ALA A 209 10.82 16.48 -0.50
N PRO A 210 11.77 17.44 -0.44
CA PRO A 210 11.79 18.55 -1.37
C PRO A 210 11.82 18.09 -2.83
N GLY A 211 10.88 18.59 -3.65
CA GLY A 211 10.81 18.28 -5.07
C GLY A 211 10.00 17.03 -5.43
N LYS A 212 9.55 16.22 -4.49
CA LYS A 212 8.59 15.14 -4.78
C LYS A 212 7.16 15.67 -4.82
N PRO A 213 6.33 15.20 -5.77
CA PRO A 213 4.89 15.48 -5.75
C PRO A 213 4.25 14.93 -4.48
N VAL A 214 3.23 15.61 -3.97
CA VAL A 214 2.41 15.15 -2.84
C VAL A 214 1.02 14.84 -3.36
N VAL A 215 0.50 13.66 -3.01
CA VAL A 215 -0.84 13.21 -3.35
C VAL A 215 -1.60 12.95 -2.06
N LEU A 216 -2.74 13.60 -1.88
CA LEU A 216 -3.61 13.38 -0.74
C LEU A 216 -4.82 12.54 -1.16
N ALA A 217 -5.03 11.41 -0.49
CA ALA A 217 -6.31 10.72 -0.48
C ALA A 217 -7.16 11.33 0.64
N ALA A 218 -7.79 12.44 0.34
CA ALA A 218 -8.60 13.18 1.29
C ALA A 218 -10.07 12.80 1.12
N TYR A 219 -10.63 12.14 2.14
CA TYR A 219 -12.02 11.72 2.15
C TYR A 219 -12.91 12.88 2.57
N ILE A 220 -13.84 13.27 1.72
CA ILE A 220 -14.86 14.27 2.04
C ILE A 220 -16.08 13.57 2.59
N ARG A 221 -16.19 13.54 3.90
CA ARG A 221 -17.24 12.83 4.64
C ARG A 221 -18.67 13.10 4.15
N PRO A 222 -19.07 14.33 3.80
CA PRO A 222 -20.40 14.60 3.27
C PRO A 222 -20.79 13.81 2.02
N TYR A 223 -19.82 13.35 1.20
CA TYR A 223 -20.13 12.52 0.03
C TYR A 223 -20.49 11.07 0.38
N LEU A 224 -20.13 10.62 1.57
CA LEU A 224 -20.50 9.28 2.05
C LEU A 224 -21.99 9.21 2.44
N ASP A 225 -22.57 10.34 2.83
CA ASP A 225 -23.94 10.41 3.37
C ASP A 225 -25.01 10.62 2.28
N GLY A 226 -24.63 10.63 0.99
CA GLY A 226 -25.54 10.64 -0.15
C GLY A 226 -26.32 11.94 -0.40
N ALA A 227 -26.11 12.99 0.38
CA ALA A 227 -26.76 14.30 0.21
C ALA A 227 -25.74 15.34 -0.29
N VAL A 228 -25.84 15.75 -1.54
CA VAL A 228 -25.02 16.85 -2.07
C VAL A 228 -25.59 18.19 -1.57
N SER A 229 -24.78 18.97 -0.85
CA SER A 229 -25.11 20.33 -0.41
C SER A 229 -24.19 21.35 -1.12
N GLU A 230 -24.61 22.61 -1.19
CA GLU A 230 -23.80 23.70 -1.76
C GLU A 230 -22.41 23.81 -1.12
N GLY A 231 -22.29 23.48 0.18
CA GLY A 231 -21.00 23.43 0.88
C GLY A 231 -20.07 22.33 0.39
N GLN A 232 -20.57 21.25 -0.17
CA GLN A 232 -19.80 20.15 -0.72
C GLN A 232 -19.19 20.49 -2.09
N GLU A 233 -19.93 21.21 -2.94
CA GLU A 233 -19.40 21.75 -4.21
C GLU A 233 -18.27 22.74 -3.96
N ALA A 234 -18.45 23.65 -3.00
CA ALA A 234 -17.42 24.62 -2.63
C ALA A 234 -16.14 23.92 -2.10
N ALA A 235 -16.30 22.86 -1.31
CA ALA A 235 -15.17 22.04 -0.81
C ALA A 235 -14.41 21.35 -1.94
N LEU A 236 -15.12 20.77 -2.92
CA LEU A 236 -14.49 20.14 -4.11
C LEU A 236 -13.72 21.17 -4.94
N LEU A 237 -14.30 22.32 -5.20
CA LEU A 237 -13.65 23.39 -5.97
C LEU A 237 -12.39 23.91 -5.26
N THR A 238 -12.43 24.03 -3.93
CA THR A 238 -11.28 24.46 -3.13
C THR A 238 -10.16 23.43 -3.14
N MET A 239 -10.47 22.13 -3.20
CA MET A 239 -9.47 21.07 -3.28
C MET A 239 -8.90 20.87 -4.69
N ALA A 240 -9.60 21.31 -5.72
CA ALA A 240 -9.16 21.21 -7.12
C ALA A 240 -8.35 22.43 -7.59
N ALA A 241 -8.34 23.53 -6.83
CA ALA A 241 -7.61 24.76 -7.13
C ALA A 241 -6.21 24.78 -6.48
#